data_cc027ed9eebce22078dc032e913f6cf2
#
_entry.id   cc027ed9eebce22078dc032e913f6cf2
#
_cell.length_a   1.000
_cell.length_b   1.000
_cell.length_c   1.000
_cell.angle_alpha   90.00
_cell.angle_beta   90.00
_cell.angle_gamma   90.00
#
_symmetry.space_group_name_H-M   'P 1'
#
loop_
_entity.id
_entity.type
_entity.pdbx_description
1 polymer ?
#
loop_
_entity_poly.entity_id
_entity_poly.type
_entity_poly.pdbx_seq_one_letter_code
_entity_poly.pdbx_strand_id
1 'polypeptide(L)'
;MKTSRLFFLLLATLFSCENRKATEIDQARVRDQLTSYGESNPEKEVLIETSYGNMRIRLYDETPLHRANFIKNIKEGVYDDASFYRIVYQFMIQAGIYPKELNYTIPAEFNKKLIHKKGALSMARSDENNPGLESSSTEFFIVHGSKYADYQVRDEMENLGLALTEDQKQVYMTAGGYMSLDQQYTTFGEVVEGLEVIEKIAAVKVFNGDKPL
;
A
#
# COMPACT_ATOMS: atom_id res chain seq x y z
N MET A 1 -56.57 21.07 -36.46
CA MET A 1 -55.27 21.26 -35.76
C MET A 1 -55.14 20.19 -34.69
N LYS A 2 -54.32 19.17 -34.93
CA LYS A 2 -54.04 18.06 -33.98
C LYS A 2 -52.73 18.36 -33.26
N THR A 3 -52.81 18.67 -31.97
CA THR A 3 -51.61 18.85 -31.09
C THR A 3 -51.16 17.49 -30.60
N SER A 4 -49.99 17.03 -31.11
CA SER A 4 -49.30 15.85 -30.62
C SER A 4 -48.57 16.20 -29.33
N ARG A 5 -48.93 15.56 -28.23
CA ARG A 5 -48.21 15.64 -26.96
C ARG A 5 -47.13 14.52 -26.95
N LEU A 6 -45.89 14.93 -27.02
CA LEU A 6 -44.72 14.03 -26.86
C LEU A 6 -44.52 13.81 -25.34
N PHE A 7 -44.73 12.57 -24.88
CA PHE A 7 -44.42 12.15 -23.53
C PHE A 7 -42.92 11.75 -23.45
N PHE A 8 -42.14 12.58 -22.77
CA PHE A 8 -40.75 12.18 -22.43
C PHE A 8 -40.82 11.26 -21.21
N LEU A 9 -40.52 9.99 -21.42
CA LEU A 9 -40.30 9.01 -20.33
C LEU A 9 -38.88 9.20 -19.79
N LEU A 10 -38.76 9.85 -18.63
CA LEU A 10 -37.50 10.02 -17.90
C LEU A 10 -37.19 8.67 -17.24
N LEU A 11 -36.27 7.90 -17.85
CA LEU A 11 -35.77 6.67 -17.27
C LEU A 11 -34.76 7.03 -16.16
N ALA A 12 -35.24 7.11 -14.93
CA ALA A 12 -34.37 7.24 -13.75
C ALA A 12 -33.66 5.91 -13.54
N THR A 13 -32.40 5.82 -13.95
CA THR A 13 -31.52 4.73 -13.55
C THR A 13 -31.17 4.93 -12.08
N LEU A 14 -31.82 4.15 -11.23
CA LEU A 14 -31.43 4.01 -9.83
C LEU A 14 -30.05 3.32 -9.82
N PHE A 15 -28.98 4.09 -9.62
CA PHE A 15 -27.72 3.54 -9.18
C PHE A 15 -27.94 2.98 -7.77
N SER A 16 -28.18 1.67 -7.70
CA SER A 16 -28.13 0.93 -6.46
C SER A 16 -26.66 0.93 -6.00
N CYS A 17 -26.36 1.61 -4.91
CA CYS A 17 -25.14 1.35 -4.15
C CYS A 17 -25.30 -0.06 -3.58
N GLU A 18 -24.92 -1.07 -4.33
CA GLU A 18 -24.68 -2.41 -3.78
C GLU A 18 -23.52 -2.30 -2.80
N ASN A 19 -23.78 -2.60 -1.53
CA ASN A 19 -22.75 -2.88 -0.54
C ASN A 19 -21.96 -4.09 -1.04
N ARG A 20 -20.87 -3.85 -1.79
CA ARG A 20 -19.96 -4.89 -2.24
C ARG A 20 -19.27 -5.47 -1.01
N LYS A 21 -19.72 -6.64 -0.57
CA LYS A 21 -18.96 -7.40 0.42
C LYS A 21 -17.66 -7.87 -0.24
N ALA A 22 -16.53 -7.58 0.42
CA ALA A 22 -15.24 -8.12 -0.02
C ALA A 22 -15.33 -9.66 -0.11
N THR A 23 -14.84 -10.22 -1.21
CA THR A 23 -14.83 -11.67 -1.41
C THR A 23 -13.96 -12.32 -0.34
N GLU A 24 -14.53 -13.27 0.40
CA GLU A 24 -13.80 -14.02 1.43
C GLU A 24 -12.67 -14.83 0.79
N ILE A 25 -11.50 -14.79 1.43
CA ILE A 25 -10.35 -15.63 1.11
C ILE A 25 -10.18 -16.64 2.22
N ASP A 26 -10.06 -17.91 1.87
CA ASP A 26 -9.71 -18.98 2.79
C ASP A 26 -8.20 -18.93 3.07
N GLN A 27 -7.82 -18.73 4.35
CA GLN A 27 -6.41 -18.65 4.77
C GLN A 27 -5.59 -19.87 4.31
N ALA A 28 -6.16 -21.07 4.34
CA ALA A 28 -5.45 -22.28 3.89
C ALA A 28 -5.17 -22.30 2.38
N ARG A 29 -5.88 -21.48 1.62
CA ARG A 29 -5.82 -21.40 0.15
C ARG A 29 -5.40 -20.02 -0.35
N VAL A 30 -4.95 -19.14 0.53
CA VAL A 30 -4.64 -17.74 0.19
C VAL A 30 -3.67 -17.62 -0.99
N ARG A 31 -2.64 -18.45 -1.05
CA ARG A 31 -1.68 -18.45 -2.16
C ARG A 31 -2.35 -18.76 -3.50
N ASP A 32 -3.10 -19.85 -3.57
CA ASP A 32 -3.75 -20.29 -4.79
C ASP A 32 -4.81 -19.29 -5.26
N GLN A 33 -5.61 -18.78 -4.33
CA GLN A 33 -6.67 -17.82 -4.64
C GLN A 33 -6.12 -16.47 -5.10
N LEU A 34 -5.09 -15.93 -4.44
CA LEU A 34 -4.45 -14.68 -4.86
C LEU A 34 -3.66 -14.84 -6.16
N THR A 35 -2.99 -15.98 -6.37
CA THR A 35 -2.31 -16.26 -7.65
C THR A 35 -3.32 -16.27 -8.79
N SER A 36 -4.39 -17.04 -8.68
CA SER A 36 -5.45 -17.12 -9.71
C SER A 36 -6.12 -15.76 -9.95
N TYR A 37 -6.34 -14.98 -8.86
CA TYR A 37 -6.87 -13.62 -8.99
C TYR A 37 -5.91 -12.71 -9.76
N GLY A 38 -4.62 -12.75 -9.44
CA GLY A 38 -3.59 -11.94 -10.09
C GLY A 38 -3.39 -12.26 -11.57
N GLU A 39 -3.54 -13.54 -11.98
CA GLU A 39 -3.53 -13.95 -13.39
C GLU A 39 -4.68 -13.33 -14.18
N SER A 40 -5.85 -13.21 -13.55
CA SER A 40 -7.05 -12.61 -14.16
C SER A 40 -7.09 -11.07 -14.04
N ASN A 41 -6.23 -10.48 -13.22
CA ASN A 41 -6.18 -9.05 -12.93
C ASN A 41 -4.72 -8.56 -12.99
N PRO A 42 -4.17 -8.37 -14.21
CA PRO A 42 -2.74 -8.12 -14.40
C PRO A 42 -2.32 -6.67 -14.22
N GLU A 43 -3.17 -5.81 -13.66
CA GLU A 43 -2.88 -4.40 -13.47
C GLU A 43 -1.62 -4.19 -12.63
N LYS A 44 -0.78 -3.22 -13.05
CA LYS A 44 0.50 -2.88 -12.42
C LYS A 44 0.59 -1.43 -11.98
N GLU A 45 -0.43 -0.64 -12.27
CA GLU A 45 -0.48 0.75 -11.86
C GLU A 45 -1.80 1.06 -11.17
N VAL A 46 -1.73 1.86 -10.13
CA VAL A 46 -2.88 2.37 -9.39
C VAL A 46 -2.70 3.85 -9.09
N LEU A 47 -3.81 4.57 -8.93
CA LEU A 47 -3.83 5.96 -8.51
C LEU A 47 -4.42 6.04 -7.11
N ILE A 48 -3.69 6.64 -6.17
CA ILE A 48 -4.19 7.01 -4.86
C ILE A 48 -4.53 8.50 -4.90
N GLU A 49 -5.80 8.83 -4.79
CA GLU A 49 -6.31 10.20 -4.76
C GLU A 49 -6.48 10.65 -3.31
N THR A 50 -5.93 11.82 -2.98
CA THR A 50 -6.01 12.39 -1.63
C THR A 50 -6.35 13.87 -1.68
N SER A 51 -6.78 14.44 -0.55
CA SER A 51 -6.97 15.89 -0.43
C SER A 51 -5.66 16.71 -0.56
N TYR A 52 -4.50 16.06 -0.50
CA TYR A 52 -3.18 16.68 -0.65
C TYR A 52 -2.59 16.56 -2.06
N GLY A 53 -3.26 15.82 -2.94
CA GLY A 53 -2.85 15.51 -4.32
C GLY A 53 -2.90 14.01 -4.61
N ASN A 54 -2.49 13.64 -5.80
CA ASN A 54 -2.56 12.28 -6.28
C ASN A 54 -1.16 11.63 -6.32
N MET A 55 -1.11 10.34 -6.04
CA MET A 55 0.10 9.52 -6.15
C MET A 55 -0.14 8.39 -7.14
N ARG A 56 0.69 8.29 -8.19
CA ARG A 56 0.70 7.14 -9.07
C ARG A 56 1.66 6.10 -8.52
N ILE A 57 1.17 4.88 -8.37
CA ILE A 57 1.92 3.76 -7.82
C ILE A 57 2.16 2.74 -8.93
N ARG A 58 3.39 2.27 -9.06
CA ARG A 58 3.73 1.07 -9.83
C ARG A 58 3.83 -0.11 -8.88
N LEU A 59 3.12 -1.20 -9.17
CA LEU A 59 3.15 -2.45 -8.43
C LEU A 59 4.17 -3.41 -9.06
N TYR A 60 4.85 -4.22 -8.23
CA TYR A 60 5.92 -5.09 -8.65
C TYR A 60 5.42 -6.49 -9.06
N ASP A 61 6.07 -7.08 -10.06
CA ASP A 61 5.82 -8.46 -10.49
C ASP A 61 6.43 -9.47 -9.52
N GLU A 62 7.48 -9.07 -8.82
CA GLU A 62 8.22 -9.91 -7.88
C GLU A 62 7.44 -10.24 -6.60
N THR A 63 6.33 -9.56 -6.36
CA THR A 63 5.47 -9.76 -5.18
C THR A 63 4.01 -9.97 -5.62
N PRO A 64 3.74 -11.05 -6.39
CA PRO A 64 2.45 -11.26 -7.06
C PRO A 64 1.26 -11.41 -6.11
N LEU A 65 1.44 -11.98 -4.91
CA LEU A 65 0.34 -12.13 -3.95
C LEU A 65 -0.08 -10.78 -3.38
N HIS A 66 0.89 -9.94 -2.99
CA HIS A 66 0.61 -8.60 -2.47
C HIS A 66 -0.02 -7.71 -3.53
N ARG A 67 0.50 -7.77 -4.77
CA ARG A 67 -0.09 -7.06 -5.91
C ARG A 67 -1.54 -7.50 -6.15
N ALA A 68 -1.80 -8.81 -6.23
CA ALA A 68 -3.13 -9.34 -6.46
C ALA A 68 -4.11 -8.94 -5.35
N ASN A 69 -3.68 -9.03 -4.09
CA ASN A 69 -4.47 -8.61 -2.94
C ASN A 69 -4.82 -7.12 -2.99
N PHE A 70 -3.84 -6.27 -3.30
CA PHE A 70 -4.05 -4.83 -3.35
C PHE A 70 -5.02 -4.44 -4.47
N ILE A 71 -4.87 -5.01 -5.68
CA ILE A 71 -5.81 -4.83 -6.80
C ILE A 71 -7.20 -5.34 -6.47
N LYS A 72 -7.30 -6.52 -5.81
CA LYS A 72 -8.58 -7.06 -5.34
C LYS A 72 -9.29 -6.08 -4.41
N ASN A 73 -8.60 -5.59 -3.41
CA ASN A 73 -9.16 -4.67 -2.44
C ASN A 73 -9.62 -3.35 -3.08
N ILE A 74 -8.86 -2.82 -4.04
CA ILE A 74 -9.26 -1.63 -4.80
C ILE A 74 -10.54 -1.91 -5.60
N LYS A 75 -10.59 -3.01 -6.36
CA LYS A 75 -11.75 -3.34 -7.20
C LYS A 75 -13.01 -3.66 -6.40
N GLU A 76 -12.86 -4.13 -5.18
CA GLU A 76 -13.96 -4.41 -4.26
C GLU A 76 -14.36 -3.20 -3.38
N GLY A 77 -13.69 -2.05 -3.56
CA GLY A 77 -13.99 -0.83 -2.80
C GLY A 77 -13.57 -0.89 -1.34
N VAL A 78 -12.65 -1.80 -0.98
CA VAL A 78 -12.15 -1.95 0.41
C VAL A 78 -11.46 -0.67 0.90
N TYR A 79 -10.84 0.08 0.00
CA TYR A 79 -10.14 1.32 0.31
C TYR A 79 -10.95 2.59 0.07
N ASP A 80 -12.21 2.46 -0.35
CA ASP A 80 -13.10 3.61 -0.48
C ASP A 80 -13.28 4.24 0.91
N ASP A 81 -13.08 5.56 0.99
CA ASP A 81 -13.08 6.33 2.25
C ASP A 81 -11.98 5.94 3.27
N ALA A 82 -10.98 5.15 2.88
CA ALA A 82 -9.81 4.89 3.74
C ALA A 82 -9.04 6.19 4.03
N SER A 83 -8.37 6.25 5.17
CA SER A 83 -7.56 7.39 5.56
C SER A 83 -6.15 6.97 5.96
N PHE A 84 -5.21 7.90 5.87
CA PHE A 84 -3.91 7.74 6.53
C PHE A 84 -4.10 7.97 8.03
N TYR A 85 -4.36 6.90 8.77
CA TYR A 85 -4.72 6.93 10.20
C TYR A 85 -3.51 6.97 11.15
N ARG A 86 -2.30 6.67 10.62
CA ARG A 86 -1.04 6.76 11.38
C ARG A 86 0.04 7.41 10.52
N ILE A 87 0.65 8.47 11.04
CA ILE A 87 1.66 9.27 10.33
C ILE A 87 2.85 9.46 11.26
N VAL A 88 4.02 8.96 10.84
CA VAL A 88 5.28 9.15 11.56
C VAL A 88 6.28 9.87 10.66
N TYR A 89 6.56 11.12 10.97
CA TYR A 89 7.51 11.93 10.20
C TYR A 89 8.88 11.25 10.10
N GLN A 90 9.50 11.30 8.94
CA GLN A 90 10.75 10.59 8.60
C GLN A 90 10.69 9.07 8.68
N PHE A 91 9.52 8.48 8.84
CA PHE A 91 9.31 7.05 8.80
C PHE A 91 8.33 6.65 7.70
N MET A 92 7.01 6.81 7.92
CA MET A 92 5.99 6.37 6.96
C MET A 92 4.64 7.08 7.18
N ILE A 93 3.78 6.97 6.18
CA ILE A 93 2.35 7.24 6.25
C ILE A 93 1.60 5.91 6.04
N GLN A 94 0.75 5.52 6.98
CA GLN A 94 0.04 4.24 7.01
C GLN A 94 -1.46 4.44 6.83
N ALA A 95 -2.05 3.63 5.95
CA ALA A 95 -3.46 3.62 5.61
C ALA A 95 -4.00 2.19 5.54
N GLY A 96 -5.29 2.07 5.28
CA GLY A 96 -6.02 0.80 5.20
C GLY A 96 -7.26 0.81 6.07
N ILE A 97 -7.80 -0.36 6.35
CA ILE A 97 -8.94 -0.50 7.26
C ILE A 97 -8.43 -0.83 8.66
N TYR A 98 -8.65 0.08 9.60
CA TYR A 98 -8.32 -0.09 11.00
C TYR A 98 -9.53 0.29 11.87
N PRO A 99 -9.91 -0.47 12.91
CA PRO A 99 -9.25 -1.68 13.43
C PRO A 99 -9.73 -3.01 12.80
N LYS A 100 -10.51 -3.00 11.73
CA LYS A 100 -11.12 -4.21 11.16
C LYS A 100 -10.38 -4.67 9.92
N GLU A 101 -9.62 -5.74 10.05
CA GLU A 101 -9.02 -6.45 8.92
C GLU A 101 -9.98 -7.48 8.29
N LEU A 102 -9.65 -7.93 7.08
CA LEU A 102 -10.24 -9.13 6.52
C LEU A 102 -9.67 -10.35 7.26
N ASN A 103 -10.36 -11.49 7.16
CA ASN A 103 -10.08 -12.70 7.94
C ASN A 103 -8.89 -13.55 7.42
N TYR A 104 -7.94 -12.95 6.72
CA TYR A 104 -6.74 -13.63 6.22
C TYR A 104 -5.53 -12.73 6.28
N THR A 105 -4.34 -13.34 6.26
CA THR A 105 -3.04 -12.71 6.13
C THR A 105 -2.39 -13.13 4.82
N ILE A 106 -1.41 -12.36 4.34
CA ILE A 106 -0.71 -12.64 3.09
C ILE A 106 0.68 -13.17 3.42
N PRO A 107 1.06 -14.38 2.94
CA PRO A 107 2.40 -14.89 3.12
C PRO A 107 3.47 -13.93 2.63
N ALA A 108 4.53 -13.76 3.44
CA ALA A 108 5.62 -12.84 3.11
C ALA A 108 6.25 -13.13 1.74
N GLU A 109 6.57 -12.08 0.99
CA GLU A 109 7.25 -12.12 -0.31
C GLU A 109 8.52 -11.24 -0.26
N PHE A 110 9.40 -11.51 0.72
CA PHE A 110 10.64 -10.74 0.87
C PHE A 110 11.56 -10.92 -0.34
N ASN A 111 12.04 -9.80 -0.87
CA ASN A 111 12.95 -9.78 -2.01
C ASN A 111 14.07 -8.77 -1.76
N LYS A 112 15.33 -9.23 -1.78
CA LYS A 112 16.51 -8.40 -1.56
C LYS A 112 16.71 -7.27 -2.57
N LYS A 113 16.05 -7.35 -3.72
CA LYS A 113 16.08 -6.28 -4.73
C LYS A 113 15.15 -5.11 -4.38
N LEU A 114 14.12 -5.38 -3.57
CA LEU A 114 13.07 -4.43 -3.22
C LEU A 114 13.34 -3.86 -1.83
N ILE A 115 13.88 -2.65 -1.80
CA ILE A 115 14.27 -1.95 -0.57
C ILE A 115 13.22 -0.91 -0.16
N HIS A 116 13.18 -0.58 1.12
CA HIS A 116 12.27 0.43 1.67
C HIS A 116 12.83 1.85 1.45
N LYS A 117 13.08 2.20 0.18
CA LYS A 117 13.41 3.56 -0.21
C LYS A 117 12.23 4.50 -0.01
N LYS A 118 12.46 5.81 0.00
CA LYS A 118 11.39 6.80 -0.03
C LYS A 118 10.41 6.53 -1.17
N GLY A 119 9.12 6.54 -0.86
CA GLY A 119 8.04 6.22 -1.80
C GLY A 119 7.78 4.72 -1.99
N ALA A 120 8.52 3.81 -1.33
CA ALA A 120 8.19 2.39 -1.36
C ALA A 120 6.81 2.15 -0.74
N LEU A 121 5.98 1.34 -1.42
CA LEU A 121 4.69 0.86 -0.95
C LEU A 121 4.86 -0.53 -0.36
N SER A 122 4.51 -0.69 0.90
CA SER A 122 4.70 -1.93 1.65
C SER A 122 3.47 -2.27 2.48
N MET A 123 3.26 -3.56 2.73
CA MET A 123 2.15 -4.02 3.57
C MET A 123 2.57 -4.03 5.03
N ALA A 124 1.69 -3.53 5.90
CA ALA A 124 1.85 -3.63 7.35
C ALA A 124 1.62 -5.07 7.83
N ARG A 125 1.97 -5.37 9.05
CA ARG A 125 1.67 -6.64 9.72
C ARG A 125 1.51 -6.46 11.23
N SER A 126 0.82 -7.41 11.86
CA SER A 126 0.92 -7.61 13.31
C SER A 126 2.13 -8.51 13.61
N ASP A 127 2.86 -8.21 14.67
CA ASP A 127 3.94 -9.08 15.17
C ASP A 127 3.42 -10.12 16.19
N GLU A 128 2.20 -9.93 16.67
CA GLU A 128 1.58 -10.83 17.64
C GLU A 128 1.17 -12.15 16.98
N ASN A 129 1.68 -13.28 17.50
CA ASN A 129 1.40 -14.64 17.01
C ASN A 129 1.65 -14.84 15.49
N ASN A 130 2.65 -14.12 14.93
CA ASN A 130 2.94 -14.11 13.49
C ASN A 130 4.39 -14.58 13.18
N PRO A 131 4.74 -15.86 13.45
CA PRO A 131 6.09 -16.36 13.18
C PRO A 131 6.43 -16.40 11.69
N GLY A 132 5.43 -16.42 10.80
CA GLY A 132 5.60 -16.38 9.34
C GLY A 132 5.83 -14.99 8.77
N LEU A 133 5.81 -13.95 9.61
CA LEU A 133 5.91 -12.53 9.20
C LEU A 133 4.90 -12.20 8.08
N GLU A 134 3.72 -12.81 8.14
CA GLU A 134 2.65 -12.60 7.17
C GLU A 134 2.11 -11.17 7.26
N SER A 135 1.78 -10.62 6.12
CA SER A 135 1.28 -9.26 6.01
C SER A 135 -0.22 -9.17 6.32
N SER A 136 -0.66 -8.01 6.82
CA SER A 136 -2.07 -7.63 6.86
C SER A 136 -2.71 -7.74 5.48
N SER A 137 -3.99 -8.10 5.43
CA SER A 137 -4.76 -8.13 4.18
C SER A 137 -5.18 -6.74 3.69
N THR A 138 -5.18 -5.73 4.56
CA THR A 138 -5.74 -4.40 4.23
C THR A 138 -4.83 -3.23 4.58
N GLU A 139 -3.96 -3.35 5.58
CA GLU A 139 -3.15 -2.23 6.04
C GLU A 139 -1.83 -2.12 5.27
N PHE A 140 -1.59 -0.96 4.69
CA PHE A 140 -0.38 -0.67 3.94
C PHE A 140 0.27 0.64 4.40
N PHE A 141 1.53 0.83 4.08
CA PHE A 141 2.22 2.09 4.32
C PHE A 141 3.08 2.51 3.13
N ILE A 142 3.31 3.81 3.03
CA ILE A 142 4.24 4.40 2.07
C ILE A 142 5.39 5.00 2.87
N VAL A 143 6.61 4.64 2.51
CA VAL A 143 7.82 5.11 3.20
C VAL A 143 8.02 6.60 2.92
N HIS A 144 8.05 7.41 3.98
CA HIS A 144 8.54 8.79 3.93
C HIS A 144 10.06 8.78 4.06
N GLY A 145 10.60 8.14 5.12
CA GLY A 145 12.01 7.92 5.33
C GLY A 145 12.85 9.19 5.48
N SER A 146 14.15 9.00 5.63
CA SER A 146 15.15 10.06 5.64
C SER A 146 16.41 9.62 4.89
N LYS A 147 17.26 10.58 4.50
CA LYS A 147 18.55 10.28 3.87
C LYS A 147 19.55 9.82 4.91
N TYR A 148 20.38 8.88 4.51
CA TYR A 148 21.48 8.35 5.33
C TYR A 148 22.80 8.97 4.88
N ALA A 149 23.69 9.26 5.84
CA ALA A 149 25.08 9.50 5.52
C ALA A 149 25.78 8.15 5.22
N ASP A 150 26.89 8.17 4.49
CA ASP A 150 27.61 6.96 4.10
C ASP A 150 27.98 6.07 5.31
N TYR A 151 28.44 6.66 6.40
CA TYR A 151 28.75 5.91 7.63
C TYR A 151 27.50 5.27 8.26
N GLN A 152 26.33 5.94 8.21
CA GLN A 152 25.08 5.39 8.71
C GLN A 152 24.61 4.20 7.87
N VAL A 153 24.79 4.24 6.54
CA VAL A 153 24.49 3.09 5.68
C VAL A 153 25.31 1.88 6.10
N ARG A 154 26.62 2.05 6.35
CA ARG A 154 27.48 0.94 6.79
C ARG A 154 27.08 0.40 8.16
N ASP A 155 26.87 1.28 9.12
CA ASP A 155 26.50 0.91 10.47
C ASP A 155 25.15 0.15 10.50
N GLU A 156 24.17 0.63 9.77
CA GLU A 156 22.85 -0.04 9.68
C GLU A 156 22.94 -1.38 8.95
N MET A 157 23.73 -1.49 7.88
CA MET A 157 23.96 -2.77 7.21
C MET A 157 24.58 -3.81 8.15
N GLU A 158 25.55 -3.41 8.97
CA GLU A 158 26.17 -4.29 9.94
C GLU A 158 25.19 -4.70 11.05
N ASN A 159 24.49 -3.72 11.64
CA ASN A 159 23.54 -3.94 12.73
C ASN A 159 22.37 -4.84 12.32
N LEU A 160 21.89 -4.69 11.07
CA LEU A 160 20.73 -5.42 10.54
C LEU A 160 21.11 -6.68 9.76
N GLY A 161 22.41 -6.93 9.53
CA GLY A 161 22.88 -8.05 8.72
C GLY A 161 22.47 -7.94 7.25
N LEU A 162 22.32 -6.73 6.72
CA LEU A 162 21.89 -6.49 5.35
C LEU A 162 23.06 -6.50 4.37
N ALA A 163 22.84 -7.07 3.19
CA ALA A 163 23.78 -7.03 2.08
C ALA A 163 23.17 -6.20 0.93
N LEU A 164 23.47 -4.90 0.91
CA LEU A 164 23.00 -3.97 -0.13
C LEU A 164 24.02 -3.87 -1.27
N THR A 165 23.52 -3.73 -2.50
CA THR A 165 24.35 -3.36 -3.65
C THR A 165 24.77 -1.89 -3.56
N GLU A 166 25.78 -1.48 -4.32
CA GLU A 166 26.22 -0.07 -4.36
C GLU A 166 25.07 0.87 -4.81
N ASP A 167 24.27 0.43 -5.79
CA ASP A 167 23.11 1.21 -6.23
C ASP A 167 22.08 1.39 -5.11
N GLN A 168 21.80 0.34 -4.33
CA GLN A 168 20.87 0.43 -3.19
C GLN A 168 21.41 1.36 -2.09
N LYS A 169 22.72 1.32 -1.80
CA LYS A 169 23.36 2.26 -0.87
C LYS A 169 23.21 3.70 -1.36
N GLN A 170 23.46 3.93 -2.65
CA GLN A 170 23.27 5.26 -3.26
C GLN A 170 21.83 5.74 -3.16
N VAL A 171 20.86 4.86 -3.34
CA VAL A 171 19.43 5.22 -3.18
C VAL A 171 19.16 5.70 -1.75
N TYR A 172 19.65 5.01 -0.71
CA TYR A 172 19.46 5.43 0.68
C TYR A 172 20.14 6.77 0.98
N MET A 173 21.31 7.04 0.40
CA MET A 173 22.01 8.31 0.58
C MET A 173 21.38 9.48 -0.17
N THR A 174 20.75 9.23 -1.31
CA THR A 174 20.23 10.30 -2.18
C THR A 174 18.74 10.54 -2.07
N ALA A 175 17.93 9.50 -2.21
CA ALA A 175 16.48 9.55 -2.07
C ALA A 175 16.03 9.39 -0.61
N GLY A 176 16.74 8.58 0.15
CA GLY A 176 16.39 8.20 1.51
C GLY A 176 15.52 6.95 1.55
N GLY A 177 15.09 6.62 2.75
CA GLY A 177 14.28 5.43 3.04
C GLY A 177 14.29 5.06 4.51
N TYR A 178 14.03 3.78 4.81
CA TYR A 178 14.03 3.24 6.16
C TYR A 178 14.55 1.79 6.17
N MET A 179 15.87 1.62 6.34
CA MET A 179 16.57 0.34 6.12
C MET A 179 16.13 -0.79 7.05
N SER A 180 15.71 -0.50 8.28
CA SER A 180 15.30 -1.53 9.24
C SER A 180 14.01 -2.27 8.87
N LEU A 181 13.30 -1.81 7.81
CA LEU A 181 12.16 -2.53 7.25
C LEU A 181 12.57 -3.57 6.20
N ASP A 182 13.79 -3.49 5.66
CA ASP A 182 14.27 -4.41 4.62
C ASP A 182 14.31 -5.84 5.14
N GLN A 183 13.76 -6.76 4.35
CA GLN A 183 13.60 -8.18 4.69
C GLN A 183 12.74 -8.45 5.94
N GLN A 184 12.07 -7.41 6.45
CA GLN A 184 11.12 -7.53 7.57
C GLN A 184 9.67 -7.30 7.10
N TYR A 185 9.47 -6.44 6.11
CA TYR A 185 8.16 -6.16 5.51
C TYR A 185 8.22 -6.39 4.01
N THR A 186 7.08 -6.75 3.41
CA THR A 186 7.02 -6.93 1.95
C THR A 186 6.75 -5.59 1.27
N THR A 187 7.76 -5.14 0.50
CA THR A 187 7.59 -4.04 -0.45
C THR A 187 7.02 -4.59 -1.75
N PHE A 188 5.89 -4.05 -2.20
CA PHE A 188 5.19 -4.57 -3.37
C PHE A 188 4.89 -3.52 -4.45
N GLY A 189 5.39 -2.29 -4.27
CA GLY A 189 5.27 -1.21 -5.22
C GLY A 189 6.05 0.03 -4.83
N GLU A 190 5.92 1.06 -5.64
CA GLU A 190 6.57 2.35 -5.41
C GLU A 190 5.75 3.50 -5.99
N VAL A 191 5.82 4.67 -5.37
CA VAL A 191 5.30 5.93 -5.92
C VAL A 191 6.21 6.37 -7.07
N VAL A 192 5.67 6.45 -8.27
CA VAL A 192 6.38 6.89 -9.48
C VAL A 192 6.07 8.36 -9.85
N GLU A 193 4.93 8.88 -9.41
CA GLU A 193 4.55 10.29 -9.53
C GLU A 193 3.85 10.74 -8.25
N GLY A 194 4.06 11.99 -7.81
CA GLY A 194 3.43 12.54 -6.62
C GLY A 194 4.20 12.29 -5.31
N LEU A 195 5.53 12.10 -5.36
CA LEU A 195 6.36 11.96 -4.15
C LEU A 195 6.22 13.13 -3.16
N GLU A 196 5.94 14.34 -3.68
CA GLU A 196 5.70 15.52 -2.86
C GLU A 196 4.40 15.45 -2.04
N VAL A 197 3.47 14.59 -2.42
CA VAL A 197 2.23 14.34 -1.67
C VAL A 197 2.54 13.63 -0.36
N ILE A 198 3.52 12.71 -0.36
CA ILE A 198 4.00 12.05 0.86
C ILE A 198 4.50 13.09 1.87
N GLU A 199 5.29 14.08 1.41
CA GLU A 199 5.79 15.15 2.26
C GLU A 199 4.66 15.97 2.89
N LYS A 200 3.65 16.33 2.09
CA LYS A 200 2.49 17.11 2.56
C LYS A 200 1.70 16.34 3.63
N ILE A 201 1.47 15.04 3.42
CA ILE A 201 0.77 14.19 4.38
C ILE A 201 1.63 13.99 5.63
N ALA A 202 2.94 13.71 5.48
CA ALA A 202 3.84 13.50 6.61
C ALA A 202 4.04 14.75 7.48
N ALA A 203 3.76 15.95 6.95
CA ALA A 203 3.81 17.22 7.69
C ALA A 203 2.54 17.55 8.48
N VAL A 204 1.49 16.72 8.40
CA VAL A 204 0.24 16.92 9.15
C VAL A 204 0.51 16.80 10.64
N LYS A 205 -0.11 17.67 11.44
CA LYS A 205 -0.05 17.57 12.90
C LYS A 205 -0.70 16.28 13.37
N VAL A 206 -0.02 15.60 14.29
CA VAL A 206 -0.50 14.35 14.89
C VAL A 206 -0.71 14.48 16.40
N PHE A 207 -1.61 13.66 16.93
CA PHE A 207 -1.80 13.44 18.37
C PHE A 207 -0.94 12.29 18.88
N ASN A 208 -1.04 12.01 20.20
CA ASN A 208 -0.47 10.82 20.81
C ASN A 208 -0.88 9.57 20.03
N GLY A 209 0.12 8.74 19.68
CA GLY A 209 -0.08 7.52 18.86
C GLY A 209 -0.10 7.79 17.36
N ASP A 210 0.53 8.89 16.92
CA ASP A 210 0.77 9.20 15.50
C ASP A 210 -0.51 9.39 14.66
N LYS A 211 -1.65 9.66 15.31
CA LYS A 211 -2.94 9.89 14.63
C LYS A 211 -3.02 11.31 14.11
N PRO A 212 -3.37 11.53 12.84
CA PRO A 212 -3.57 12.87 12.31
C PRO A 212 -4.72 13.60 13.02
N LEU A 213 -4.60 14.92 13.10
CA LEU A 213 -5.60 15.84 13.66
C LEU A 213 -6.74 16.06 12.67
#